data_dc9b25e882bd96283afab954cad9a2b3
#
_entry.id   dc9b25e882bd96283afab954cad9a2b3
#
_cell.length_a   1.000
_cell.length_b   1.000
_cell.length_c   1.000
_cell.angle_alpha   90.00
_cell.angle_beta   90.00
_cell.angle_gamma   90.00
#
_symmetry.space_group_name_H-M   'P 1'
#
loop_
_entity.id
_entity.type
_entity.pdbx_description
1 polymer ?
#
loop_
_entity_poly.entity_id
_entity_poly.type
_entity_poly.pdbx_seq_one_letter_code
_entity_poly.pdbx_strand_id
1 'polypeptide(L)'
;MYVAVKGGEKAIEAAHRLQEQLRRGDDSLPAIGVEQIEQQLGLAVDRVMTEGGIYDRELAALAIKQAGGDLVEAIFLLRAYRTTLPRLAVSEPLATENMRLERRISAVYKDLPGGQVLGPTYDYTHRLLDFALLAEGETPAAPQADEPLPESCAHVFELLGKQQLALAEQDDGSAPDDITRTPPVYPCSRSARLQQLVRGDEGFLLALGYATQRGYGRNHPFAGEIRTGYVSLEMVPEELGFALDIGEILLTECEMVNGFVDPQDRPPHFTRGYGLVFGRAERKAMAMALVDRALQSPEYGEGVAGPAQDEEFVLAHADNVEAAGFVSHLKLPHYVDFQAELELLKRLRQEFSERQEARDE
;
A
#
# COMPACT_ATOMS: atom_id res chain seq x y z
N MET A 1 -15.11 16.76 2.82
CA MET A 1 -15.55 17.98 2.07
C MET A 1 -16.91 18.37 2.60
N TYR A 2 -17.04 19.53 3.26
CA TYR A 2 -18.31 20.03 3.76
C TYR A 2 -18.93 20.95 2.70
N VAL A 3 -20.01 20.49 2.08
CA VAL A 3 -20.86 21.37 1.28
C VAL A 3 -21.96 21.86 2.22
N ALA A 4 -22.03 23.17 2.49
CA ALA A 4 -23.10 23.78 3.26
C ALA A 4 -24.39 23.70 2.47
N VAL A 5 -25.18 22.67 2.67
CA VAL A 5 -26.51 22.51 2.09
C VAL A 5 -27.52 23.15 3.05
N LYS A 6 -28.05 24.31 2.69
CA LYS A 6 -29.16 24.93 3.45
C LYS A 6 -30.46 24.16 3.21
N GLY A 7 -31.08 23.69 4.27
CA GLY A 7 -32.44 23.11 4.23
C GLY A 7 -32.52 21.60 4.16
N GLY A 8 -31.39 20.87 4.33
CA GLY A 8 -31.38 19.42 4.29
C GLY A 8 -31.10 18.71 5.63
N GLU A 9 -31.03 19.44 6.75
CA GLU A 9 -30.54 18.90 8.04
C GLU A 9 -31.31 17.65 8.48
N LYS A 10 -32.65 17.67 8.40
CA LYS A 10 -33.46 16.51 8.78
C LYS A 10 -33.21 15.28 7.90
N ALA A 11 -32.98 15.49 6.61
CA ALA A 11 -32.67 14.41 5.70
C ALA A 11 -31.28 13.85 5.98
N ILE A 12 -30.30 14.70 6.27
CA ILE A 12 -28.93 14.31 6.64
C ILE A 12 -28.93 13.53 7.95
N GLU A 13 -29.62 14.01 8.97
CA GLU A 13 -29.76 13.29 10.24
C GLU A 13 -30.46 11.93 10.08
N ALA A 14 -31.48 11.85 9.21
CA ALA A 14 -32.15 10.61 8.90
C ALA A 14 -31.19 9.63 8.15
N ALA A 15 -30.38 10.14 7.22
CA ALA A 15 -29.38 9.35 6.52
C ALA A 15 -28.33 8.79 7.48
N HIS A 16 -27.87 9.58 8.47
CA HIS A 16 -26.92 9.10 9.48
C HIS A 16 -27.54 7.98 10.33
N ARG A 17 -28.79 8.11 10.76
CA ARG A 17 -29.48 7.03 11.50
C ARG A 17 -29.65 5.77 10.66
N LEU A 18 -29.97 5.89 9.39
CA LEU A 18 -30.07 4.75 8.47
C LEU A 18 -28.71 4.09 8.25
N GLN A 19 -27.65 4.87 8.14
CA GLN A 19 -26.29 4.34 8.04
C GLN A 19 -25.89 3.56 9.29
N GLU A 20 -26.22 4.07 10.48
CA GLU A 20 -25.98 3.36 11.74
C GLU A 20 -26.75 2.03 11.82
N GLN A 21 -28.02 2.01 11.39
CA GLN A 21 -28.80 0.79 11.32
C GLN A 21 -28.22 -0.20 10.32
N LEU A 22 -27.79 0.26 9.14
CA LEU A 22 -27.17 -0.58 8.12
C LEU A 22 -25.86 -1.19 8.64
N ARG A 23 -25.02 -0.38 9.28
CA ARG A 23 -23.77 -0.82 9.90
C ARG A 23 -24.02 -1.85 11.02
N ARG A 24 -25.07 -1.65 11.81
CA ARG A 24 -25.43 -2.58 12.90
C ARG A 24 -25.93 -3.92 12.36
N GLY A 25 -26.66 -3.90 11.26
CA GLY A 25 -27.29 -5.10 10.68
C GLY A 25 -28.42 -5.66 11.55
N ASP A 26 -28.60 -6.96 11.53
CA ASP A 26 -29.65 -7.67 12.29
C ASP A 26 -29.36 -7.59 13.80
N ASP A 27 -30.30 -6.99 14.55
CA ASP A 27 -30.19 -6.80 15.99
C ASP A 27 -30.31 -8.11 16.79
N SER A 28 -30.81 -9.19 16.19
CA SER A 28 -30.84 -10.53 16.78
C SER A 28 -29.45 -11.16 16.90
N LEU A 29 -28.47 -10.67 16.12
CA LEU A 29 -27.10 -11.12 16.16
C LEU A 29 -26.24 -10.21 17.05
N PRO A 30 -25.26 -10.74 17.77
CA PRO A 30 -24.29 -9.94 18.49
C PRO A 30 -23.55 -8.99 17.53
N ALA A 31 -23.31 -7.74 17.97
CA ALA A 31 -22.46 -6.84 17.18
C ALA A 31 -21.02 -7.37 17.15
N ILE A 32 -20.39 -7.35 15.97
CA ILE A 32 -18.98 -7.73 15.86
C ILE A 32 -18.11 -6.82 16.76
N GLY A 33 -17.26 -7.43 17.58
CA GLY A 33 -16.31 -6.74 18.46
C GLY A 33 -15.09 -6.20 17.69
N VAL A 34 -14.47 -5.14 18.21
CA VAL A 34 -13.19 -4.63 17.65
C VAL A 34 -12.11 -5.69 17.74
N GLU A 35 -12.00 -6.37 18.88
CA GLU A 35 -11.05 -7.47 19.08
C GLU A 35 -11.26 -8.63 18.09
N GLN A 36 -12.52 -8.98 17.78
CA GLN A 36 -12.79 -10.01 16.77
C GLN A 36 -12.29 -9.60 15.37
N ILE A 37 -12.46 -8.33 14.99
CA ILE A 37 -11.93 -7.81 13.73
C ILE A 37 -10.41 -7.85 13.77
N GLU A 38 -9.80 -7.38 14.83
CA GLU A 38 -8.34 -7.35 14.99
C GLU A 38 -7.72 -8.75 14.84
N GLN A 39 -8.30 -9.75 15.50
CA GLN A 39 -7.75 -11.11 15.55
C GLN A 39 -8.11 -11.95 14.30
N GLN A 40 -9.30 -11.80 13.76
CA GLN A 40 -9.83 -12.69 12.72
C GLN A 40 -9.78 -12.09 11.31
N LEU A 41 -9.65 -10.76 11.17
CA LEU A 41 -9.53 -10.07 9.89
C LEU A 41 -8.14 -9.40 9.74
N GLY A 42 -7.09 -10.08 10.23
CA GLY A 42 -5.74 -9.54 10.35
C GLY A 42 -5.19 -8.91 9.07
N LEU A 43 -5.42 -9.50 7.89
CA LEU A 43 -4.94 -8.94 6.61
C LEU A 43 -5.67 -7.63 6.23
N ALA A 44 -6.94 -7.49 6.61
CA ALA A 44 -7.67 -6.22 6.42
C ALA A 44 -7.12 -5.14 7.36
N VAL A 45 -6.85 -5.50 8.61
CA VAL A 45 -6.21 -4.62 9.61
C VAL A 45 -4.83 -4.17 9.12
N ASP A 46 -4.00 -5.08 8.65
CA ASP A 46 -2.66 -4.80 8.13
C ASP A 46 -2.70 -3.83 6.93
N ARG A 47 -3.66 -4.01 6.01
CA ARG A 47 -3.88 -3.10 4.89
C ARG A 47 -4.28 -1.70 5.36
N VAL A 48 -5.25 -1.61 6.28
CA VAL A 48 -5.73 -0.33 6.81
C VAL A 48 -4.61 0.41 7.55
N MET A 49 -3.80 -0.30 8.35
CA MET A 49 -2.60 0.29 8.98
C MET A 49 -1.62 0.83 7.94
N THR A 50 -1.29 0.04 6.92
CA THR A 50 -0.30 0.39 5.89
C THR A 50 -0.74 1.60 5.08
N GLU A 51 -1.93 1.56 4.50
CA GLU A 51 -2.45 2.63 3.64
C GLU A 51 -2.92 3.85 4.46
N GLY A 52 -3.31 3.65 5.73
CA GLY A 52 -3.63 4.68 6.70
C GLY A 52 -2.39 5.37 7.30
N GLY A 53 -1.24 4.69 7.28
CA GLY A 53 0.01 5.22 7.81
C GLY A 53 0.05 5.33 9.33
N ILE A 54 -0.62 4.41 10.03
CA ILE A 54 -0.57 4.25 11.50
C ILE A 54 -0.39 2.76 11.81
N TYR A 55 0.63 2.44 12.61
CA TYR A 55 0.80 1.11 13.17
C TYR A 55 0.06 1.00 14.51
N ASP A 56 -1.23 0.69 14.44
CA ASP A 56 -2.08 0.45 15.61
C ASP A 56 -3.22 -0.46 15.18
N ARG A 57 -3.20 -1.70 15.64
CA ARG A 57 -4.15 -2.75 15.24
C ARG A 57 -5.56 -2.47 15.74
N GLU A 58 -5.68 -1.99 16.98
CA GLU A 58 -6.97 -1.68 17.59
C GLU A 58 -7.66 -0.52 16.88
N LEU A 59 -6.93 0.56 16.60
CA LEU A 59 -7.45 1.70 15.85
C LEU A 59 -7.84 1.33 14.41
N ALA A 60 -7.05 0.49 13.75
CA ALA A 60 -7.39 -0.01 12.41
C ALA A 60 -8.65 -0.89 12.43
N ALA A 61 -8.77 -1.79 13.40
CA ALA A 61 -9.97 -2.62 13.59
C ALA A 61 -11.21 -1.77 13.93
N LEU A 62 -11.05 -0.74 14.76
CA LEU A 62 -12.11 0.23 15.05
C LEU A 62 -12.56 0.97 13.78
N ALA A 63 -11.63 1.43 12.96
CA ALA A 63 -11.93 2.09 11.70
C ALA A 63 -12.67 1.16 10.72
N ILE A 64 -12.29 -0.11 10.61
CA ILE A 64 -13.00 -1.13 9.82
C ILE A 64 -14.43 -1.32 10.33
N LYS A 65 -14.60 -1.43 11.64
CA LYS A 65 -15.94 -1.55 12.26
C LYS A 65 -16.79 -0.33 11.95
N GLN A 66 -16.26 0.87 12.12
CA GLN A 66 -16.98 2.14 11.89
C GLN A 66 -17.37 2.28 10.42
N ALA A 67 -16.48 1.88 9.50
CA ALA A 67 -16.72 1.90 8.06
C ALA A 67 -17.65 0.78 7.55
N GLY A 68 -18.15 -0.10 8.43
CA GLY A 68 -18.99 -1.23 8.02
C GLY A 68 -18.28 -2.24 7.10
N GLY A 69 -16.94 -2.32 7.17
CA GLY A 69 -16.11 -3.20 6.34
C GLY A 69 -15.60 -2.58 5.05
N ASP A 70 -15.94 -1.33 4.73
CA ASP A 70 -15.33 -0.59 3.62
C ASP A 70 -13.90 -0.17 4.00
N LEU A 71 -12.90 -0.82 3.38
CA LEU A 71 -11.50 -0.56 3.71
C LEU A 71 -11.01 0.80 3.24
N VAL A 72 -11.58 1.37 2.17
CA VAL A 72 -11.21 2.71 1.70
C VAL A 72 -11.67 3.76 2.70
N GLU A 73 -12.91 3.64 3.17
CA GLU A 73 -13.44 4.52 4.22
C GLU A 73 -12.67 4.33 5.55
N ALA A 74 -12.32 3.09 5.92
CA ALA A 74 -11.52 2.82 7.12
C ALA A 74 -10.14 3.48 7.04
N ILE A 75 -9.47 3.42 5.89
CA ILE A 75 -8.18 4.10 5.64
C ILE A 75 -8.34 5.61 5.76
N PHE A 76 -9.41 6.17 5.20
CA PHE A 76 -9.71 7.60 5.32
C PHE A 76 -9.89 8.02 6.78
N LEU A 77 -10.69 7.28 7.55
CA LEU A 77 -10.91 7.54 8.98
C LEU A 77 -9.61 7.51 9.77
N LEU A 78 -8.75 6.51 9.51
CA LEU A 78 -7.48 6.37 10.19
C LEU A 78 -6.50 7.50 9.82
N ARG A 79 -6.44 7.91 8.56
CA ARG A 79 -5.65 9.07 8.13
C ARG A 79 -6.14 10.37 8.74
N ALA A 80 -7.45 10.58 8.81
CA ALA A 80 -8.04 11.74 9.44
C ALA A 80 -7.67 11.79 10.94
N TYR A 81 -7.78 10.66 11.64
CA TYR A 81 -7.37 10.56 13.03
C TYR A 81 -5.88 10.86 13.23
N ARG A 82 -5.01 10.33 12.35
CA ARG A 82 -3.57 10.59 12.39
C ARG A 82 -3.24 12.08 12.41
N THR A 83 -4.00 12.91 11.70
CA THR A 83 -3.75 14.37 11.67
C THR A 83 -3.99 15.05 13.00
N THR A 84 -4.68 14.40 13.94
CA THR A 84 -4.94 14.91 15.28
C THR A 84 -3.83 14.57 16.29
N LEU A 85 -2.92 13.66 15.91
CA LEU A 85 -1.84 13.19 16.78
C LEU A 85 -0.60 14.11 16.66
N PRO A 86 0.04 14.50 17.77
CA PRO A 86 1.32 15.18 17.71
C PRO A 86 2.42 14.21 17.28
N ARG A 87 3.40 14.68 16.52
CA ARG A 87 4.64 13.94 16.29
C ARG A 87 5.57 14.23 17.46
N LEU A 88 5.89 13.21 18.22
CA LEU A 88 6.79 13.32 19.38
C LEU A 88 8.25 13.18 18.95
N ALA A 89 8.56 12.22 18.09
CA ALA A 89 9.90 11.95 17.61
C ALA A 89 9.87 11.30 16.23
N VAL A 90 11.05 11.02 15.68
CA VAL A 90 11.29 10.17 14.53
C VAL A 90 12.13 8.98 15.01
N SER A 91 11.81 7.78 14.55
CA SER A 91 12.59 6.58 14.87
C SER A 91 13.96 6.61 14.22
N GLU A 92 14.89 5.88 14.80
CA GLU A 92 16.11 5.48 14.10
C GLU A 92 15.78 4.57 12.91
N PRO A 93 16.69 4.45 11.92
CA PRO A 93 16.53 3.51 10.81
C PRO A 93 16.31 2.09 11.31
N LEU A 94 15.40 1.36 10.68
CA LEU A 94 15.08 -0.02 11.06
C LEU A 94 16.13 -0.98 10.51
N ALA A 95 16.65 -1.87 11.37
CA ALA A 95 17.58 -2.93 11.00
C ALA A 95 16.82 -4.22 10.64
N THR A 96 16.33 -4.30 9.40
CA THR A 96 15.51 -5.45 8.96
C THR A 96 16.30 -6.76 8.83
N GLU A 97 17.63 -6.70 8.79
CA GLU A 97 18.52 -7.88 8.92
C GLU A 97 18.37 -8.58 10.27
N ASN A 98 17.97 -7.85 11.32
CA ASN A 98 17.74 -8.35 12.67
C ASN A 98 16.28 -8.70 12.93
N MET A 99 15.46 -8.78 11.88
CA MET A 99 14.04 -9.12 11.99
C MET A 99 13.86 -10.49 12.65
N ARG A 100 13.04 -10.57 13.70
CA ARG A 100 12.57 -11.84 14.29
C ARG A 100 11.57 -12.47 13.34
N LEU A 101 12.08 -13.38 12.50
CA LEU A 101 11.40 -13.92 11.35
C LEU A 101 10.21 -14.81 11.72
N GLU A 102 9.08 -14.60 11.06
CA GLU A 102 7.94 -15.53 11.00
C GLU A 102 7.83 -16.22 9.63
N ARG A 103 8.29 -15.53 8.58
CA ARG A 103 8.36 -16.04 7.22
C ARG A 103 9.61 -15.50 6.54
N ARG A 104 10.30 -16.35 5.79
CA ARG A 104 11.43 -15.98 4.94
C ARG A 104 11.51 -16.92 3.76
N ILE A 105 11.34 -16.41 2.56
CA ILE A 105 11.43 -17.19 1.32
C ILE A 105 12.24 -16.46 0.26
N SER A 106 12.84 -17.23 -0.64
CA SER A 106 13.56 -16.74 -1.82
C SER A 106 13.21 -17.59 -3.04
N ALA A 107 12.98 -16.93 -4.17
CA ALA A 107 12.88 -17.59 -5.47
C ALA A 107 14.24 -17.67 -6.20
N VAL A 108 15.28 -17.02 -5.67
CA VAL A 108 16.60 -16.90 -6.28
C VAL A 108 17.57 -17.94 -5.73
N TYR A 109 17.51 -18.22 -4.43
CA TYR A 109 18.39 -19.19 -3.80
C TYR A 109 17.58 -20.37 -3.24
N LYS A 110 17.95 -21.59 -3.68
CA LYS A 110 17.39 -22.82 -3.09
C LYS A 110 17.87 -22.98 -1.63
N ASP A 111 19.19 -22.86 -1.45
CA ASP A 111 19.86 -22.99 -0.16
C ASP A 111 20.26 -21.59 0.32
N LEU A 112 19.27 -20.85 0.84
CA LEU A 112 19.46 -19.49 1.33
C LEU A 112 20.24 -19.52 2.66
N PRO A 113 21.39 -18.80 2.77
CA PRO A 113 22.08 -18.69 4.05
C PRO A 113 21.17 -18.15 5.16
N GLY A 114 21.13 -18.84 6.31
CA GLY A 114 20.20 -18.57 7.39
C GLY A 114 18.87 -19.31 7.25
N GLY A 115 18.66 -20.08 6.18
CA GLY A 115 17.47 -20.90 5.96
C GLY A 115 16.29 -20.16 5.37
N GLN A 116 15.26 -20.93 5.02
CA GLN A 116 13.95 -20.45 4.59
C GLN A 116 12.89 -20.94 5.54
N VAL A 117 11.87 -20.12 5.81
CA VAL A 117 10.73 -20.42 6.66
C VAL A 117 9.46 -20.12 5.90
N LEU A 118 8.63 -21.13 5.71
CA LEU A 118 7.39 -20.95 4.95
C LEU A 118 6.41 -20.03 5.67
N GLY A 119 6.26 -20.17 6.97
CA GLY A 119 5.32 -19.38 7.77
C GLY A 119 3.86 -19.57 7.37
N PRO A 120 2.94 -18.75 7.90
CA PRO A 120 1.55 -18.75 7.50
C PRO A 120 1.37 -18.18 6.10
N THR A 121 0.83 -18.98 5.17
CA THR A 121 0.65 -18.58 3.76
C THR A 121 -0.48 -19.35 3.10
N TYR A 122 -1.10 -18.73 2.10
CA TYR A 122 -2.05 -19.39 1.19
C TYR A 122 -1.39 -19.99 -0.07
N ASP A 123 -0.08 -19.86 -0.26
CA ASP A 123 0.60 -20.21 -1.52
C ASP A 123 0.42 -21.65 -1.94
N TYR A 124 0.38 -22.58 -0.98
CA TYR A 124 0.25 -24.02 -1.23
C TYR A 124 -1.14 -24.57 -0.94
N THR A 125 -2.12 -23.70 -0.73
CA THR A 125 -3.52 -24.11 -0.57
C THR A 125 -4.18 -24.30 -1.94
N HIS A 126 -5.18 -25.17 -2.00
CA HIS A 126 -5.95 -25.39 -3.23
C HIS A 126 -6.85 -24.21 -3.63
N ARG A 127 -6.96 -23.17 -2.79
CA ARG A 127 -7.82 -21.99 -3.01
C ARG A 127 -9.29 -22.35 -3.23
N LEU A 128 -9.77 -23.43 -2.63
CA LEU A 128 -11.17 -23.84 -2.62
C LEU A 128 -11.86 -23.28 -1.40
N LEU A 129 -13.20 -23.07 -1.52
CA LEU A 129 -14.01 -22.70 -0.37
C LEU A 129 -14.02 -23.87 0.62
N ASP A 130 -13.73 -23.57 1.88
CA ASP A 130 -13.80 -24.51 2.98
C ASP A 130 -15.18 -24.40 3.66
N PHE A 131 -16.07 -25.29 3.29
CA PHE A 131 -17.42 -25.35 3.86
C PHE A 131 -17.43 -25.81 5.33
N ALA A 132 -16.33 -26.36 5.86
CA ALA A 132 -16.24 -26.69 7.26
C ALA A 132 -16.27 -25.45 8.16
N LEU A 133 -15.86 -24.29 7.63
CA LEU A 133 -15.94 -23.01 8.34
C LEU A 133 -17.38 -22.51 8.59
N LEU A 134 -18.40 -23.16 7.99
CA LEU A 134 -19.80 -22.90 8.33
C LEU A 134 -20.21 -23.52 9.65
N ALA A 135 -19.47 -24.51 10.13
CA ALA A 135 -19.70 -25.14 11.43
C ALA A 135 -18.82 -24.47 12.51
N GLU A 136 -19.37 -24.25 13.66
CA GLU A 136 -18.58 -23.87 14.85
C GLU A 136 -17.76 -25.11 15.29
N GLY A 137 -16.44 -24.95 15.40
CA GLY A 137 -15.54 -26.04 15.77
C GLY A 137 -14.21 -25.53 16.29
N GLU A 138 -13.46 -26.41 16.93
CA GLU A 138 -12.11 -26.11 17.40
C GLU A 138 -11.12 -26.04 16.22
N THR A 139 -10.30 -24.99 16.18
CA THR A 139 -9.19 -24.91 15.23
C THR A 139 -8.06 -25.82 15.71
N PRO A 140 -7.48 -26.69 14.84
CA PRO A 140 -6.34 -27.50 15.22
C PRO A 140 -5.18 -26.64 15.71
N ALA A 141 -4.47 -27.12 16.72
CA ALA A 141 -3.26 -26.45 17.19
C ALA A 141 -2.22 -26.34 16.06
N ALA A 142 -1.61 -25.17 15.92
CA ALA A 142 -0.53 -24.98 14.95
C ALA A 142 0.67 -25.87 15.35
N PRO A 143 1.34 -26.52 14.37
CA PRO A 143 2.57 -27.26 14.67
C PRO A 143 3.64 -26.29 15.17
N GLN A 144 4.41 -26.73 16.17
CA GLN A 144 5.56 -25.98 16.65
C GLN A 144 6.75 -26.19 15.69
N ALA A 145 7.53 -25.13 15.48
CA ALA A 145 8.79 -25.24 14.76
C ALA A 145 9.83 -25.97 15.64
N ASP A 146 10.51 -26.96 15.08
CA ASP A 146 11.48 -27.78 15.80
C ASP A 146 12.88 -27.14 15.85
N GLU A 147 13.17 -26.15 15.00
CA GLU A 147 14.49 -25.52 14.89
C GLU A 147 14.39 -24.00 15.14
N PRO A 148 15.27 -23.43 15.98
CA PRO A 148 15.34 -21.99 16.15
C PRO A 148 15.88 -21.32 14.87
N LEU A 149 15.27 -20.18 14.49
CA LEU A 149 15.77 -19.34 13.43
C LEU A 149 16.99 -18.55 13.91
N PRO A 150 17.94 -18.20 13.00
CA PRO A 150 19.04 -17.34 13.36
C PRO A 150 18.53 -15.94 13.72
N GLU A 151 19.22 -15.29 14.68
CA GLU A 151 18.89 -13.94 15.15
C GLU A 151 19.12 -12.85 14.09
N SER A 152 19.95 -13.11 13.10
CA SER A 152 20.24 -12.19 12.00
C SER A 152 20.47 -12.95 10.71
N CYS A 153 19.96 -12.42 9.61
CA CYS A 153 20.10 -12.99 8.27
C CYS A 153 20.45 -11.91 7.26
N ALA A 154 21.57 -12.07 6.57
CA ALA A 154 21.94 -11.19 5.47
C ALA A 154 20.85 -11.16 4.37
N HIS A 155 20.62 -9.99 3.78
CA HIS A 155 19.69 -9.83 2.66
C HIS A 155 20.22 -10.49 1.38
N VAL A 156 19.30 -10.89 0.49
CA VAL A 156 19.68 -11.49 -0.80
C VAL A 156 20.46 -10.51 -1.66
N PHE A 157 20.11 -9.24 -1.68
CA PHE A 157 20.86 -8.24 -2.42
C PHE A 157 22.26 -8.00 -1.85
N GLU A 158 22.46 -8.15 -0.56
CA GLU A 158 23.80 -8.13 0.05
C GLU A 158 24.63 -9.34 -0.43
N LEU A 159 24.02 -10.53 -0.52
CA LEU A 159 24.69 -11.73 -1.05
C LEU A 159 25.06 -11.56 -2.52
N LEU A 160 24.18 -11.00 -3.34
CA LEU A 160 24.48 -10.67 -4.75
C LEU A 160 25.56 -9.59 -4.86
N GLY A 161 25.54 -8.59 -3.98
CA GLY A 161 26.56 -7.53 -3.91
C GLY A 161 27.95 -8.08 -3.60
N LYS A 162 28.07 -9.02 -2.64
CA LYS A 162 29.32 -9.72 -2.33
C LYS A 162 29.89 -10.48 -3.54
N GLN A 163 29.02 -10.91 -4.45
CA GLN A 163 29.39 -11.56 -5.72
C GLN A 163 29.59 -10.55 -6.86
N GLN A 164 29.46 -9.26 -6.61
CA GLN A 164 29.51 -8.17 -7.60
C GLN A 164 28.41 -8.28 -8.68
N LEU A 165 27.31 -8.95 -8.40
CA LEU A 165 26.18 -9.14 -9.31
C LEU A 165 25.06 -8.10 -9.11
N ALA A 166 25.10 -7.35 -8.03
CA ALA A 166 24.19 -6.25 -7.73
C ALA A 166 24.97 -5.07 -7.14
N LEU A 167 24.45 -3.86 -7.34
CA LEU A 167 25.02 -2.67 -6.72
C LEU A 167 24.41 -2.50 -5.33
N ALA A 168 25.27 -2.20 -4.36
CA ALA A 168 24.83 -1.75 -3.05
C ALA A 168 24.22 -0.35 -3.18
N GLU A 169 23.06 -0.15 -2.59
CA GLU A 169 22.55 1.21 -2.38
C GLU A 169 23.43 1.92 -1.35
N GLN A 170 23.73 3.17 -1.64
CA GLN A 170 24.51 4.01 -0.75
C GLN A 170 23.56 5.01 -0.10
N ASP A 171 23.57 5.05 1.23
CA ASP A 171 22.95 6.13 1.96
C ASP A 171 23.83 7.38 1.79
N ASP A 172 23.25 8.44 1.28
CA ASP A 172 23.93 9.74 1.13
C ASP A 172 23.84 10.60 2.40
N GLY A 173 23.22 10.09 3.44
CA GLY A 173 23.01 10.77 4.73
C GLY A 173 21.97 11.89 4.68
N SER A 174 21.23 12.04 3.57
CA SER A 174 20.15 13.02 3.49
C SER A 174 18.95 12.59 4.33
N ALA A 175 18.30 13.57 4.98
CA ALA A 175 17.05 13.28 5.68
C ALA A 175 15.97 12.85 4.65
N PRO A 176 15.20 11.78 4.93
CA PRO A 176 14.12 11.37 4.04
C PRO A 176 13.05 12.46 3.96
N ASP A 177 12.41 12.57 2.79
CA ASP A 177 11.25 13.42 2.62
C ASP A 177 10.11 13.00 3.55
N ASP A 178 9.21 13.94 3.83
CA ASP A 178 8.01 13.68 4.61
C ASP A 178 6.76 14.11 3.84
N ILE A 179 6.19 13.18 3.09
CA ILE A 179 4.98 13.42 2.29
C ILE A 179 3.73 13.69 3.14
N THR A 180 3.81 13.54 4.45
CA THR A 180 2.71 13.88 5.36
C THR A 180 2.67 15.37 5.70
N ARG A 181 3.75 16.10 5.44
CA ARG A 181 3.90 17.52 5.71
C ARG A 181 4.12 18.36 4.46
N THR A 182 4.85 17.80 3.49
CA THR A 182 5.19 18.49 2.25
C THR A 182 4.63 17.69 1.07
N PRO A 183 3.72 18.25 0.26
CA PRO A 183 3.25 17.59 -0.94
C PRO A 183 4.41 17.24 -1.86
N PRO A 184 4.40 16.06 -2.50
CA PRO A 184 5.44 15.66 -3.43
C PRO A 184 5.45 16.56 -4.68
N VAL A 185 6.65 16.84 -5.21
CA VAL A 185 6.86 17.54 -6.48
C VAL A 185 7.56 16.57 -7.41
N TYR A 186 7.07 16.41 -8.63
CA TYR A 186 7.59 15.48 -9.62
C TYR A 186 8.67 16.11 -10.52
N PRO A 187 9.77 15.41 -10.84
CA PRO A 187 10.15 14.11 -10.28
C PRO A 187 10.54 14.22 -8.81
N CYS A 188 10.13 13.25 -8.01
CA CYS A 188 10.43 13.25 -6.58
C CYS A 188 11.57 12.31 -6.22
N SER A 189 12.12 12.48 -5.00
CA SER A 189 13.14 11.61 -4.48
C SER A 189 12.65 10.16 -4.34
N ARG A 190 13.56 9.21 -4.26
CA ARG A 190 13.18 7.81 -4.03
C ARG A 190 12.49 7.62 -2.68
N SER A 191 12.89 8.36 -1.64
CA SER A 191 12.22 8.29 -0.34
C SER A 191 10.76 8.73 -0.42
N ALA A 192 10.45 9.79 -1.16
CA ALA A 192 9.08 10.23 -1.39
C ALA A 192 8.30 9.23 -2.25
N ARG A 193 8.91 8.66 -3.30
CA ARG A 193 8.28 7.59 -4.12
C ARG A 193 7.86 6.40 -3.25
N LEU A 194 8.77 5.87 -2.45
CA LEU A 194 8.50 4.73 -1.57
C LEU A 194 7.40 5.02 -0.55
N GLN A 195 7.39 6.22 0.05
CA GLN A 195 6.32 6.64 0.97
C GLN A 195 4.96 6.76 0.28
N GLN A 196 4.91 7.23 -0.97
CA GLN A 196 3.65 7.27 -1.73
C GLN A 196 3.18 5.86 -2.11
N LEU A 197 4.09 4.99 -2.54
CA LEU A 197 3.76 3.60 -2.90
C LEU A 197 3.22 2.83 -1.70
N VAL A 198 3.81 2.94 -0.52
CA VAL A 198 3.31 2.23 0.67
C VAL A 198 1.92 2.70 1.08
N ARG A 199 1.59 3.98 0.87
CA ARG A 199 0.25 4.54 1.11
C ARG A 199 -0.72 4.29 -0.03
N GLY A 200 -0.22 3.91 -1.20
CA GLY A 200 -1.03 3.66 -2.39
C GLY A 200 -1.96 2.46 -2.25
N ASP A 201 -3.01 2.42 -3.04
CA ASP A 201 -3.97 1.31 -3.09
C ASP A 201 -3.31 0.00 -3.52
N GLU A 202 -3.51 -1.06 -2.72
CA GLU A 202 -2.95 -2.39 -3.03
C GLU A 202 -3.38 -2.89 -4.40
N GLY A 203 -4.67 -2.74 -4.75
CA GLY A 203 -5.22 -3.23 -6.01
C GLY A 203 -4.66 -2.49 -7.22
N PHE A 204 -4.51 -1.17 -7.12
CA PHE A 204 -3.90 -0.35 -8.16
C PHE A 204 -2.43 -0.72 -8.40
N LEU A 205 -1.64 -0.82 -7.33
CA LEU A 205 -0.24 -1.23 -7.44
C LEU A 205 -0.09 -2.65 -7.97
N LEU A 206 -0.97 -3.57 -7.57
CA LEU A 206 -0.98 -4.94 -8.08
C LEU A 206 -1.24 -4.97 -9.59
N ALA A 207 -2.19 -4.17 -10.07
CA ALA A 207 -2.49 -4.05 -11.50
C ALA A 207 -1.31 -3.46 -12.30
N LEU A 208 -0.63 -2.45 -11.75
CA LEU A 208 0.57 -1.88 -12.36
C LEU A 208 1.74 -2.87 -12.35
N GLY A 209 2.00 -3.55 -11.23
CA GLY A 209 2.99 -4.62 -11.15
C GLY A 209 2.74 -5.75 -12.14
N TYR A 210 1.47 -6.14 -12.32
CA TYR A 210 1.08 -7.10 -13.36
C TYR A 210 1.34 -6.56 -14.78
N ALA A 211 1.04 -5.27 -15.03
CA ALA A 211 1.28 -4.66 -16.33
C ALA A 211 2.78 -4.65 -16.69
N THR A 212 3.68 -4.48 -15.74
CA THR A 212 5.13 -4.52 -15.99
C THR A 212 5.58 -5.88 -16.52
N GLN A 213 5.00 -6.96 -16.00
CA GLN A 213 5.37 -8.32 -16.40
C GLN A 213 4.72 -8.73 -17.73
N ARG A 214 3.43 -8.40 -17.91
CA ARG A 214 2.67 -8.83 -19.08
C ARG A 214 2.86 -7.93 -20.30
N GLY A 215 3.00 -6.61 -20.10
CA GLY A 215 2.95 -5.64 -21.18
C GLY A 215 4.31 -5.42 -21.86
N TYR A 216 5.28 -4.96 -21.15
CA TYR A 216 6.56 -4.48 -21.71
C TYR A 216 7.80 -4.99 -20.97
N GLY A 217 7.62 -5.70 -19.88
CA GLY A 217 8.73 -6.34 -19.17
C GLY A 217 9.35 -7.44 -20.04
N ARG A 218 10.60 -7.22 -20.46
CA ARG A 218 11.35 -8.21 -21.22
C ARG A 218 11.99 -9.26 -20.34
N ASN A 219 12.10 -8.98 -19.05
CA ASN A 219 12.75 -9.82 -18.07
C ASN A 219 11.73 -10.26 -17.03
N HIS A 220 11.77 -11.55 -16.67
CA HIS A 220 10.96 -12.08 -15.59
C HIS A 220 11.55 -11.64 -14.25
N PRO A 221 10.81 -10.93 -13.38
CA PRO A 221 11.27 -10.61 -12.05
C PRO A 221 11.20 -11.84 -11.13
N PHE A 222 12.05 -11.86 -10.12
CA PHE A 222 12.09 -12.92 -9.12
C PHE A 222 12.00 -12.30 -7.73
N ALA A 223 11.23 -12.89 -6.82
CA ALA A 223 11.32 -12.55 -5.42
C ALA A 223 12.73 -12.94 -4.92
N GLY A 224 13.62 -11.95 -4.84
CA GLY A 224 14.94 -12.13 -4.28
C GLY A 224 14.82 -12.64 -2.86
N GLU A 225 14.02 -11.91 -2.08
CA GLU A 225 13.65 -12.30 -0.73
C GLU A 225 12.31 -11.66 -0.33
N ILE A 226 11.51 -12.41 0.41
CA ILE A 226 10.37 -11.90 1.16
C ILE A 226 10.59 -12.29 2.62
N ARG A 227 10.54 -11.28 3.50
CA ARG A 227 10.63 -11.43 4.96
C ARG A 227 9.39 -10.89 5.61
N THR A 228 8.86 -11.62 6.58
CA THR A 228 7.83 -11.14 7.50
C THR A 228 8.25 -11.44 8.91
N GLY A 229 8.21 -10.47 9.78
CA GLY A 229 8.60 -10.61 11.18
C GLY A 229 8.62 -9.30 11.94
N TYR A 230 9.02 -9.38 13.18
CA TYR A 230 9.08 -8.22 14.08
C TYR A 230 10.46 -7.58 14.06
N VAL A 231 10.45 -6.26 14.01
CA VAL A 231 11.66 -5.42 14.05
C VAL A 231 11.54 -4.47 15.22
N SER A 232 12.63 -4.36 16.01
CA SER A 232 12.72 -3.40 17.10
C SER A 232 12.67 -1.97 16.56
N LEU A 233 11.95 -1.12 17.26
CA LEU A 233 11.80 0.30 16.98
C LEU A 233 12.53 1.11 18.05
N GLU A 234 13.53 1.86 17.63
CA GLU A 234 14.34 2.70 18.51
C GLU A 234 14.13 4.17 18.22
N MET A 235 14.27 5.01 19.24
CA MET A 235 14.33 6.45 19.13
C MET A 235 15.38 7.03 20.05
N VAL A 236 15.95 8.16 19.67
CA VAL A 236 16.90 8.93 20.51
C VAL A 236 16.20 10.20 21.02
N PRO A 237 15.73 10.23 22.28
CA PRO A 237 15.24 11.46 22.89
C PRO A 237 16.36 12.49 23.02
N GLU A 238 16.07 13.75 22.69
CA GLU A 238 17.06 14.82 22.78
C GLU A 238 17.67 14.97 24.21
N GLU A 239 16.83 14.73 25.23
CA GLU A 239 17.21 14.85 26.63
C GLU A 239 18.19 13.77 27.11
N LEU A 240 18.15 12.59 26.44
CA LEU A 240 18.95 11.45 26.88
C LEU A 240 20.17 11.23 25.99
N GLY A 241 20.12 11.54 24.71
CA GLY A 241 21.22 11.41 23.76
C GLY A 241 21.68 9.97 23.49
N PHE A 242 20.86 8.97 23.81
CA PHE A 242 21.08 7.56 23.46
C PHE A 242 19.75 6.89 23.05
N ALA A 243 19.85 5.80 22.26
CA ALA A 243 18.71 5.08 21.75
C ALA A 243 17.92 4.37 22.84
N LEU A 244 16.60 4.47 22.77
CA LEU A 244 15.66 3.70 23.58
C LEU A 244 14.87 2.78 22.66
N ASP A 245 14.78 1.51 23.03
CA ASP A 245 13.82 0.59 22.45
C ASP A 245 12.41 0.96 22.93
N ILE A 246 11.52 1.24 21.99
CA ILE A 246 10.12 1.62 22.23
C ILE A 246 9.12 0.54 21.82
N GLY A 247 9.61 -0.64 21.44
CA GLY A 247 8.84 -1.81 21.11
C GLY A 247 9.16 -2.39 19.73
N GLU A 248 8.35 -3.35 19.32
CA GLU A 248 8.50 -4.04 18.05
C GLU A 248 7.32 -3.76 17.12
N ILE A 249 7.58 -3.71 15.82
CA ILE A 249 6.54 -3.63 14.79
C ILE A 249 6.66 -4.82 13.84
N LEU A 250 5.51 -5.37 13.44
CA LEU A 250 5.42 -6.43 12.45
C LEU A 250 5.48 -5.82 11.06
N LEU A 251 6.45 -6.24 10.25
CA LEU A 251 6.68 -5.76 8.90
C LEU A 251 6.75 -6.93 7.91
N THR A 252 6.41 -6.64 6.67
CA THR A 252 6.76 -7.47 5.52
C THR A 252 7.61 -6.66 4.57
N GLU A 253 8.79 -7.20 4.25
CA GLU A 253 9.77 -6.65 3.33
C GLU A 253 9.88 -7.53 2.08
N CYS A 254 9.97 -6.92 0.91
CA CYS A 254 10.19 -7.62 -0.36
C CYS A 254 11.35 -6.94 -1.11
N GLU A 255 12.40 -7.71 -1.37
CA GLU A 255 13.41 -7.38 -2.36
C GLU A 255 13.14 -8.16 -3.65
N MET A 256 12.82 -7.45 -4.73
CA MET A 256 12.57 -8.05 -6.04
C MET A 256 13.82 -7.93 -6.92
N VAL A 257 14.39 -9.06 -7.35
CA VAL A 257 15.43 -9.09 -8.39
C VAL A 257 14.75 -8.95 -9.74
N ASN A 258 15.04 -7.86 -10.43
CA ASN A 258 14.28 -7.49 -11.61
C ASN A 258 15.21 -7.24 -12.80
N GLY A 259 15.50 -8.28 -13.55
CA GLY A 259 16.36 -8.22 -14.71
C GLY A 259 17.77 -7.66 -14.42
N PHE A 260 18.57 -7.58 -15.44
CA PHE A 260 19.88 -6.92 -15.36
C PHE A 260 19.96 -5.77 -16.36
N VAL A 261 20.81 -4.83 -16.07
CA VAL A 261 21.21 -3.74 -16.95
C VAL A 261 22.66 -3.93 -17.38
N ASP A 262 22.98 -3.51 -18.59
CA ASP A 262 24.32 -3.56 -19.18
C ASP A 262 24.74 -2.12 -19.58
N PRO A 263 25.06 -1.28 -18.58
CA PRO A 263 25.51 0.10 -18.83
C PRO A 263 26.92 0.10 -19.38
N GLN A 264 27.27 1.13 -20.18
CA GLN A 264 28.59 1.20 -20.80
C GLN A 264 29.71 1.62 -19.83
N ASP A 265 29.36 2.17 -18.70
CA ASP A 265 30.27 2.75 -17.72
C ASP A 265 30.61 1.82 -16.54
N ARG A 266 29.93 0.69 -16.42
CA ARG A 266 30.10 -0.27 -15.32
C ARG A 266 29.69 -1.68 -15.75
N PRO A 267 30.12 -2.73 -15.01
CA PRO A 267 29.75 -4.11 -15.32
C PRO A 267 28.22 -4.34 -15.27
N PRO A 268 27.71 -5.27 -16.09
CA PRO A 268 26.31 -5.68 -16.00
C PRO A 268 25.93 -6.15 -14.60
N HIS A 269 24.75 -5.75 -14.11
CA HIS A 269 24.31 -6.08 -12.78
C HIS A 269 22.78 -6.19 -12.70
N PHE A 270 22.29 -6.97 -11.73
CA PHE A 270 20.86 -7.06 -11.42
C PHE A 270 20.33 -5.75 -10.82
N THR A 271 19.10 -5.45 -11.13
CA THR A 271 18.38 -4.29 -10.57
C THR A 271 17.44 -4.72 -9.46
N ARG A 272 17.18 -3.84 -8.52
CA ARG A 272 16.34 -4.08 -7.35
C ARG A 272 15.07 -3.24 -7.38
N GLY A 273 13.93 -3.88 -7.11
CA GLY A 273 12.74 -3.21 -6.62
C GLY A 273 12.53 -3.50 -5.15
N TYR A 274 11.96 -2.55 -4.41
CA TYR A 274 11.83 -2.63 -2.97
C TYR A 274 10.40 -2.33 -2.51
N GLY A 275 9.93 -3.10 -1.53
CA GLY A 275 8.66 -2.89 -0.87
C GLY A 275 8.73 -3.20 0.62
N LEU A 276 8.17 -2.32 1.45
CA LEU A 276 8.09 -2.47 2.90
C LEU A 276 6.70 -2.02 3.36
N VAL A 277 6.03 -2.85 4.13
CA VAL A 277 4.65 -2.61 4.59
C VAL A 277 4.45 -3.07 6.03
N PHE A 278 3.46 -2.53 6.70
CA PHE A 278 3.03 -3.03 8.01
C PHE A 278 2.33 -4.38 7.89
N GLY A 279 2.52 -5.23 8.90
CA GLY A 279 1.83 -6.51 9.01
C GLY A 279 2.27 -7.53 7.96
N ARG A 280 1.37 -8.45 7.62
CA ARG A 280 1.59 -9.59 6.71
C ARG A 280 1.08 -9.33 5.28
N ALA A 281 1.09 -8.08 4.82
CA ALA A 281 0.57 -7.68 3.52
C ALA A 281 1.57 -7.98 2.37
N GLU A 282 1.99 -9.24 2.23
CA GLU A 282 3.01 -9.71 1.29
C GLU A 282 2.71 -9.31 -0.16
N ARG A 283 1.47 -9.49 -0.62
CA ARG A 283 1.05 -9.09 -1.96
C ARG A 283 1.26 -7.61 -2.24
N LYS A 284 1.01 -6.76 -1.24
CA LYS A 284 1.26 -5.32 -1.32
C LYS A 284 2.76 -5.02 -1.40
N ALA A 285 3.60 -5.67 -0.58
CA ALA A 285 5.04 -5.49 -0.61
C ALA A 285 5.63 -5.89 -1.97
N MET A 286 5.18 -7.01 -2.54
CA MET A 286 5.59 -7.47 -3.87
C MET A 286 5.16 -6.49 -4.98
N ALA A 287 3.90 -6.05 -4.95
CA ALA A 287 3.38 -5.09 -5.93
C ALA A 287 4.15 -3.77 -5.87
N MET A 288 4.41 -3.26 -4.65
CA MET A 288 5.23 -2.09 -4.41
C MET A 288 6.63 -2.25 -5.00
N ALA A 289 7.30 -3.39 -4.76
CA ALA A 289 8.64 -3.66 -5.26
C ALA A 289 8.71 -3.69 -6.80
N LEU A 290 7.70 -4.25 -7.47
CA LEU A 290 7.62 -4.25 -8.93
C LEU A 290 7.45 -2.82 -9.49
N VAL A 291 6.60 -2.02 -8.87
CA VAL A 291 6.34 -0.65 -9.31
C VAL A 291 7.53 0.27 -8.98
N ASP A 292 8.15 0.11 -7.79
CA ASP A 292 9.38 0.83 -7.44
C ASP A 292 10.47 0.65 -8.51
N ARG A 293 10.72 -0.60 -8.95
CA ARG A 293 11.68 -0.82 -10.04
C ARG A 293 11.24 -0.18 -11.37
N ALA A 294 9.96 -0.21 -11.69
CA ALA A 294 9.47 0.41 -12.91
C ALA A 294 9.68 1.92 -12.90
N LEU A 295 9.50 2.58 -11.77
CA LEU A 295 9.72 4.01 -11.58
C LEU A 295 11.20 4.42 -11.65
N GLN A 296 12.12 3.48 -11.45
CA GLN A 296 13.56 3.70 -11.61
C GLN A 296 14.03 3.63 -13.08
N SER A 297 13.14 3.36 -14.04
CA SER A 297 13.50 3.23 -15.46
C SER A 297 14.37 4.39 -16.00
N PRO A 298 14.11 5.66 -15.68
CA PRO A 298 14.96 6.77 -16.11
C PRO A 298 16.39 6.69 -15.56
N GLU A 299 16.57 6.18 -14.35
CA GLU A 299 17.89 6.03 -13.69
C GLU A 299 18.77 4.98 -14.40
N TYR A 300 18.13 4.05 -15.10
CA TYR A 300 18.76 3.03 -15.93
C TYR A 300 18.80 3.37 -17.42
N GLY A 301 18.40 4.59 -17.80
CA GLY A 301 18.34 5.01 -19.20
C GLY A 301 17.27 4.29 -20.04
N GLU A 302 16.27 3.70 -19.38
CA GLU A 302 15.13 3.05 -20.03
C GLU A 302 14.07 4.10 -20.38
N GLY A 303 13.48 3.99 -21.56
CA GLY A 303 12.35 4.83 -21.95
C GLY A 303 11.03 4.41 -21.27
N VAL A 304 10.11 5.35 -21.14
CA VAL A 304 8.75 5.07 -20.67
C VAL A 304 8.00 4.29 -21.75
N ALA A 305 7.75 3.01 -21.51
CA ALA A 305 7.04 2.10 -22.43
C ALA A 305 5.63 1.74 -21.94
N GLY A 306 5.30 2.05 -20.69
CA GLY A 306 4.02 1.73 -20.10
C GLY A 306 3.69 2.57 -18.85
N PRO A 307 2.44 2.53 -18.39
CA PRO A 307 1.95 3.43 -17.33
C PRO A 307 2.67 3.25 -15.99
N ALA A 308 3.19 2.06 -15.68
CA ALA A 308 3.91 1.83 -14.42
C ALA A 308 5.30 2.51 -14.36
N GLN A 309 5.79 3.05 -15.49
CA GLN A 309 7.04 3.80 -15.58
C GLN A 309 6.83 5.32 -15.59
N ASP A 310 5.58 5.77 -15.68
CA ASP A 310 5.20 7.17 -15.61
C ASP A 310 5.02 7.56 -14.13
N GLU A 311 6.02 8.27 -13.58
CA GLU A 311 6.07 8.59 -12.16
C GLU A 311 4.87 9.42 -11.71
N GLU A 312 4.55 10.49 -12.43
CA GLU A 312 3.44 11.38 -12.08
C GLU A 312 2.11 10.64 -12.17
N PHE A 313 1.90 9.86 -13.23
CA PHE A 313 0.69 9.05 -13.37
C PHE A 313 0.54 8.06 -12.21
N VAL A 314 1.59 7.29 -11.90
CA VAL A 314 1.55 6.27 -10.85
C VAL A 314 1.28 6.91 -9.49
N LEU A 315 2.06 7.90 -9.11
CA LEU A 315 2.05 8.42 -7.75
C LEU A 315 0.85 9.35 -7.50
N ALA A 316 0.40 10.10 -8.51
CA ALA A 316 -0.79 10.94 -8.40
C ALA A 316 -2.10 10.13 -8.35
N HIS A 317 -2.12 8.88 -8.86
CA HIS A 317 -3.32 8.04 -8.88
C HIS A 317 -3.28 6.86 -7.89
N ALA A 318 -2.18 6.68 -7.19
CA ALA A 318 -2.04 5.57 -6.24
C ALA A 318 -2.86 5.77 -4.95
N ASP A 319 -3.16 7.00 -4.57
CA ASP A 319 -3.88 7.29 -3.33
C ASP A 319 -5.39 7.09 -3.49
N ASN A 320 -5.87 5.97 -2.95
CA ASN A 320 -7.26 5.57 -3.04
C ASN A 320 -8.22 6.50 -2.27
N VAL A 321 -7.77 7.09 -1.17
CA VAL A 321 -8.57 8.05 -0.39
C VAL A 321 -8.78 9.33 -1.18
N GLU A 322 -7.74 9.84 -1.83
CA GLU A 322 -7.83 11.01 -2.70
C GLU A 322 -8.72 10.73 -3.90
N ALA A 323 -8.49 9.60 -4.60
CA ALA A 323 -9.30 9.17 -5.73
C ALA A 323 -10.78 9.00 -5.35
N ALA A 324 -11.08 8.35 -4.22
CA ALA A 324 -12.43 8.19 -3.73
C ALA A 324 -13.11 9.54 -3.40
N GLY A 325 -12.35 10.49 -2.85
CA GLY A 325 -12.83 11.84 -2.58
C GLY A 325 -13.23 12.59 -3.85
N PHE A 326 -12.39 12.50 -4.89
CA PHE A 326 -12.67 13.12 -6.20
C PHE A 326 -13.87 12.47 -6.90
N VAL A 327 -13.96 11.16 -6.92
CA VAL A 327 -15.09 10.46 -7.55
C VAL A 327 -16.38 10.73 -6.77
N SER A 328 -16.32 10.67 -5.44
CA SER A 328 -17.51 10.85 -4.60
C SER A 328 -18.09 12.27 -4.65
N HIS A 329 -17.28 13.30 -4.90
CA HIS A 329 -17.81 14.65 -4.99
C HIS A 329 -18.76 14.84 -6.19
N LEU A 330 -18.64 14.02 -7.25
CA LEU A 330 -19.47 14.10 -8.45
C LEU A 330 -20.97 13.84 -8.17
N LYS A 331 -21.29 13.15 -7.08
CA LYS A 331 -22.68 12.95 -6.63
C LYS A 331 -23.25 14.12 -5.81
N LEU A 332 -22.43 15.09 -5.46
CA LEU A 332 -22.88 16.28 -4.74
C LEU A 332 -23.59 17.25 -5.70
N PRO A 333 -24.39 18.22 -5.19
CA PRO A 333 -25.13 19.15 -6.02
C PRO A 333 -24.23 20.03 -6.91
N HIS A 334 -24.38 19.89 -8.23
CA HIS A 334 -23.68 20.69 -9.27
C HIS A 334 -24.70 21.38 -10.18
N TYR A 335 -25.83 21.84 -9.62
CA TYR A 335 -26.94 22.35 -10.40
C TYR A 335 -26.56 23.58 -11.25
N VAL A 336 -25.74 24.48 -10.71
CA VAL A 336 -25.36 25.72 -11.38
C VAL A 336 -24.45 25.39 -12.57
N ASP A 337 -23.45 24.55 -12.37
CA ASP A 337 -22.50 24.15 -13.41
C ASP A 337 -23.23 23.38 -14.53
N PHE A 338 -24.11 22.45 -14.14
CA PHE A 338 -24.90 21.70 -15.11
C PHE A 338 -25.85 22.57 -15.92
N GLN A 339 -26.49 23.60 -15.34
CA GLN A 339 -27.33 24.53 -16.08
C GLN A 339 -26.51 25.35 -17.11
N ALA A 340 -25.30 25.75 -16.76
CA ALA A 340 -24.40 26.46 -17.70
C ALA A 340 -24.04 25.56 -18.91
N GLU A 341 -23.68 24.31 -18.67
CA GLU A 341 -23.40 23.33 -19.73
C GLU A 341 -24.64 23.04 -20.58
N LEU A 342 -25.83 22.95 -19.98
CA LEU A 342 -27.08 22.69 -20.67
C LEU A 342 -27.42 23.87 -21.63
N GLU A 343 -27.27 25.09 -21.18
CA GLU A 343 -27.52 26.27 -22.04
C GLU A 343 -26.49 26.37 -23.17
N LEU A 344 -25.22 26.08 -22.89
CA LEU A 344 -24.19 25.99 -23.92
C LEU A 344 -24.54 24.94 -24.99
N LEU A 345 -24.91 23.73 -24.56
CA LEU A 345 -25.29 22.68 -25.49
C LEU A 345 -26.50 23.02 -26.35
N LYS A 346 -27.55 23.63 -25.78
CA LYS A 346 -28.72 24.10 -26.54
C LYS A 346 -28.34 25.08 -27.64
N ARG A 347 -27.49 26.08 -27.32
CA ARG A 347 -26.99 27.02 -28.32
C ARG A 347 -26.20 26.37 -29.44
N LEU A 348 -25.27 25.47 -29.07
CA LEU A 348 -24.48 24.74 -30.08
C LEU A 348 -25.34 23.86 -31.01
N ARG A 349 -26.38 23.25 -30.45
CA ARG A 349 -27.35 22.49 -31.26
C ARG A 349 -28.15 23.37 -32.23
N GLN A 350 -28.59 24.54 -31.79
CA GLN A 350 -29.25 25.50 -32.65
C GLN A 350 -28.34 25.96 -33.80
N GLU A 351 -27.10 26.34 -33.47
CA GLU A 351 -26.11 26.73 -34.46
C GLU A 351 -25.78 25.62 -35.48
N PHE A 352 -25.82 24.35 -35.01
CA PHE A 352 -25.66 23.20 -35.89
C PHE A 352 -26.84 23.04 -36.85
N SER A 353 -28.09 23.18 -36.38
CA SER A 353 -29.28 23.10 -37.22
C SER A 353 -29.31 24.22 -38.30
N GLU A 354 -29.02 25.45 -37.90
CA GLU A 354 -28.93 26.60 -38.83
C GLU A 354 -27.85 26.37 -39.92
N ARG A 355 -26.73 25.75 -39.55
CA ARG A 355 -25.68 25.39 -40.53
C ARG A 355 -26.07 24.28 -41.48
N GLN A 356 -26.93 23.35 -41.08
CA GLN A 356 -27.43 22.29 -41.94
C GLN A 356 -28.46 22.88 -42.91
N GLU A 357 -29.41 23.68 -42.46
CA GLU A 357 -30.40 24.36 -43.31
C GLU A 357 -29.71 25.21 -44.36
N ALA A 358 -28.67 25.97 -44.02
CA ALA A 358 -27.91 26.77 -44.98
C ALA A 358 -27.05 25.98 -45.98
N ARG A 359 -26.89 24.69 -45.78
CA ARG A 359 -26.20 23.75 -46.73
C ARG A 359 -27.16 23.08 -47.69
N ASP A 360 -28.40 22.94 -47.26
CA ASP A 360 -29.46 22.31 -48.08
C ASP A 360 -30.20 23.32 -48.97
N GLU A 361 -29.98 24.64 -48.77
CA GLU A 361 -30.33 25.75 -49.67
C GLU A 361 -29.21 25.99 -50.72
#